data_02a80ac01acb9528b560b2f8072bbd44
#
_entry.id   02a80ac01acb9528b560b2f8072bbd44
#
_cell.length_a   1.000
_cell.length_b   1.000
_cell.length_c   1.000
_cell.angle_alpha   90.00
_cell.angle_beta   90.00
_cell.angle_gamma   90.00
#
_symmetry.space_group_name_H-M   'P 1'
#
loop_
_entity.id
_entity.type
_entity.pdbx_description
1 polymer ?
#
loop_
_entity_poly.entity_id
_entity_poly.type
_entity_poly.pdbx_seq_one_letter_code
_entity_poly.pdbx_strand_id
1 'polypeptide(L)'
;MATNQTARVLELISRFNKNQKVCIEKLQDDYMWEGKSEKTIRRDLDVIKEYFPESFELIRGGKGEKGCYKAVTKDSFNNFMKPEVVSLMVQTFNMASRSDLFDSFNLDENDKKIISNKIKEENKIYEFKSKPFENAKSDNAIFKKLESAIKLQKCIIIEYPNINGIIKVEVKPYKILFMNENFYLSCEIDNENYQYSTFRISKIKTIEDTKKTFHKNFEIEQFIKDTQTPFAIYKQNYKKRLINVKLEVNNKKSFFFKSKQYLKSQKIIEELENGNLIITFQVTQELEVEELIKKWIPYIKVLEPLSLKNKIENELKEYLNL
;
A
#
# COMPACT_ATOMS: atom_id res chain seq x y z
N MET A 1 -5.11 -43.36 10.29
CA MET A 1 -5.42 -42.84 8.93
C MET A 1 -4.13 -42.81 8.14
N ALA A 2 -4.09 -43.37 6.93
CA ALA A 2 -2.87 -43.30 6.10
C ALA A 2 -2.65 -41.83 5.66
N THR A 3 -1.61 -41.21 6.18
CA THR A 3 -1.22 -39.85 5.75
C THR A 3 -0.81 -39.87 4.28
N ASN A 4 -1.35 -38.94 3.49
CA ASN A 4 -0.99 -38.82 2.08
C ASN A 4 0.43 -38.22 1.93
N GLN A 5 1.05 -38.37 0.77
CA GLN A 5 2.40 -37.88 0.51
C GLN A 5 2.51 -36.36 0.68
N THR A 6 1.51 -35.61 0.22
CA THR A 6 1.48 -34.15 0.35
C THR A 6 1.56 -33.69 1.79
N ALA A 7 0.79 -34.30 2.69
CA ALA A 7 0.82 -33.96 4.11
C ALA A 7 2.20 -34.23 4.74
N ARG A 8 2.85 -35.35 4.39
CA ARG A 8 4.19 -35.69 4.89
C ARG A 8 5.26 -34.73 4.36
N VAL A 9 5.19 -34.35 3.08
CA VAL A 9 6.11 -33.38 2.49
C VAL A 9 5.96 -32.00 3.13
N LEU A 10 4.73 -31.54 3.38
CA LEU A 10 4.47 -30.27 4.09
C LEU A 10 5.00 -30.29 5.51
N GLU A 11 4.87 -31.42 6.22
CA GLU A 11 5.42 -31.57 7.56
C GLU A 11 6.95 -31.52 7.55
N LEU A 12 7.61 -32.18 6.58
CA LEU A 12 9.06 -32.07 6.41
C LEU A 12 9.52 -30.63 6.15
N ILE A 13 8.82 -29.90 5.27
CA ILE A 13 9.10 -28.50 4.99
C ILE A 13 8.95 -27.67 6.28
N SER A 14 7.88 -27.91 7.07
CA SER A 14 7.68 -27.24 8.35
C SER A 14 8.84 -27.48 9.32
N ARG A 15 9.32 -28.73 9.45
CA ARG A 15 10.45 -29.07 10.29
C ARG A 15 11.75 -28.42 9.84
N PHE A 16 12.01 -28.41 8.53
CA PHE A 16 13.19 -27.75 7.97
C PHE A 16 13.16 -26.23 8.16
N ASN A 17 11.99 -25.61 7.99
CA ASN A 17 11.82 -24.18 8.27
C ASN A 17 12.07 -23.82 9.75
N LYS A 18 11.82 -24.78 10.67
CA LYS A 18 12.14 -24.64 12.09
C LYS A 18 13.59 -25.01 12.43
N ASN A 19 14.47 -25.17 11.43
CA ASN A 19 15.86 -25.61 11.60
C ASN A 19 16.01 -26.98 12.31
N GLN A 20 14.98 -27.82 12.25
CA GLN A 20 15.03 -29.11 12.87
C GLN A 20 15.85 -30.09 12.03
N LYS A 21 16.65 -30.93 12.74
CA LYS A 21 17.34 -32.07 12.15
C LYS A 21 16.34 -33.20 11.95
N VAL A 22 16.22 -33.68 10.73
CA VAL A 22 15.31 -34.75 10.33
C VAL A 22 16.11 -36.01 10.08
N CYS A 23 15.87 -37.08 10.87
CA CYS A 23 16.52 -38.36 10.72
C CYS A 23 15.50 -39.41 10.27
N ILE A 24 15.83 -40.21 9.25
CA ILE A 24 14.95 -41.24 8.69
C ILE A 24 14.50 -42.25 9.76
N GLU A 25 15.42 -42.68 10.62
CA GLU A 25 15.09 -43.57 11.72
C GLU A 25 14.03 -42.98 12.66
N LYS A 26 14.16 -41.68 13.03
CA LYS A 26 13.20 -41.01 13.90
C LYS A 26 11.87 -40.76 13.21
N LEU A 27 11.86 -40.62 11.89
CA LEU A 27 10.61 -40.45 11.13
C LEU A 27 9.83 -41.77 11.06
N GLN A 28 10.50 -42.94 11.12
CA GLN A 28 9.81 -44.22 11.14
C GLN A 28 8.96 -44.41 12.40
N ASP A 29 9.39 -43.81 13.51
CA ASP A 29 8.66 -43.82 14.79
C ASP A 29 7.63 -42.66 14.90
N ASP A 30 7.55 -41.80 13.90
CA ASP A 30 6.64 -40.67 13.89
C ASP A 30 5.27 -41.04 13.31
N TYR A 31 4.21 -40.60 13.96
CA TYR A 31 2.82 -40.88 13.56
C TYR A 31 2.50 -40.57 12.10
N MET A 32 3.19 -39.56 11.50
CA MET A 32 3.01 -39.17 10.10
C MET A 32 3.57 -40.21 9.12
N TRP A 33 4.59 -40.98 9.55
CA TRP A 33 5.26 -42.01 8.74
C TRP A 33 5.07 -43.43 9.30
N GLU A 34 4.19 -43.58 10.30
CA GLU A 34 3.89 -44.89 10.87
C GLU A 34 3.54 -45.91 9.77
N GLY A 35 4.22 -47.07 9.80
CA GLY A 35 4.07 -48.12 8.82
C GLY A 35 4.65 -47.82 7.43
N LYS A 36 5.39 -46.70 7.25
CA LYS A 36 6.05 -46.39 5.98
C LYS A 36 7.47 -46.92 5.93
N SER A 37 7.85 -47.44 4.76
CA SER A 37 9.22 -47.92 4.54
C SER A 37 10.22 -46.75 4.43
N GLU A 38 11.49 -47.02 4.72
CA GLU A 38 12.58 -46.04 4.47
C GLU A 38 12.57 -45.48 3.05
N LYS A 39 12.25 -46.33 2.06
CA LYS A 39 12.12 -45.93 0.65
C LYS A 39 11.04 -44.85 0.47
N THR A 40 9.94 -44.94 1.18
CA THR A 40 8.86 -43.91 1.14
C THR A 40 9.34 -42.58 1.71
N ILE A 41 10.05 -42.62 2.85
CA ILE A 41 10.59 -41.43 3.50
C ILE A 41 11.63 -40.74 2.59
N ARG A 42 12.48 -41.54 1.94
CA ARG A 42 13.44 -40.98 0.95
C ARG A 42 12.76 -40.30 -0.23
N ARG A 43 11.66 -40.91 -0.74
CA ARG A 43 10.86 -40.28 -1.79
C ARG A 43 10.25 -38.93 -1.35
N ASP A 44 9.76 -38.85 -0.12
CA ASP A 44 9.22 -37.60 0.41
C ASP A 44 10.32 -36.51 0.51
N LEU A 45 11.55 -36.87 0.87
CA LEU A 45 12.72 -35.98 0.87
C LEU A 45 13.18 -35.61 -0.55
N ASP A 46 13.09 -36.54 -1.49
CA ASP A 46 13.46 -36.29 -2.89
C ASP A 46 12.49 -35.31 -3.57
N VAL A 47 11.21 -35.34 -3.22
CA VAL A 47 10.23 -34.34 -3.64
C VAL A 47 10.67 -32.94 -3.22
N ILE A 48 11.18 -32.78 -1.98
CA ILE A 48 11.68 -31.46 -1.53
C ILE A 48 12.89 -31.03 -2.36
N LYS A 49 13.81 -31.93 -2.66
CA LYS A 49 14.99 -31.62 -3.47
C LYS A 49 14.64 -31.28 -4.92
N GLU A 50 13.63 -31.94 -5.47
CA GLU A 50 13.19 -31.74 -6.86
C GLU A 50 12.41 -30.43 -7.04
N TYR A 51 11.44 -30.15 -6.14
CA TYR A 51 10.56 -28.99 -6.29
C TYR A 51 11.06 -27.73 -5.61
N PHE A 52 12.02 -27.86 -4.67
CA PHE A 52 12.60 -26.73 -3.93
C PHE A 52 14.13 -26.75 -3.93
N PRO A 53 14.81 -26.98 -5.09
CA PRO A 53 16.26 -27.16 -5.15
C PRO A 53 17.02 -25.92 -4.72
N GLU A 54 16.42 -24.75 -4.87
CA GLU A 54 17.03 -23.47 -4.49
C GLU A 54 16.70 -23.06 -3.05
N SER A 55 15.65 -23.66 -2.46
CA SER A 55 15.14 -23.28 -1.14
C SER A 55 15.77 -24.08 -0.01
N PHE A 56 16.13 -25.36 -0.28
CA PHE A 56 16.66 -26.25 0.72
C PHE A 56 17.87 -27.02 0.19
N GLU A 57 19.03 -26.80 0.79
CA GLU A 57 20.14 -27.70 0.66
C GLU A 57 20.10 -28.70 1.83
N LEU A 58 19.78 -29.95 1.53
CA LEU A 58 19.78 -31.00 2.53
C LEU A 58 21.21 -31.48 2.77
N ILE A 59 21.80 -31.08 3.89
CA ILE A 59 23.14 -31.49 4.30
C ILE A 59 23.00 -32.71 5.20
N ARG A 60 23.84 -33.74 4.95
CA ARG A 60 23.95 -34.88 5.86
C ARG A 60 24.39 -34.42 7.24
N GLY A 61 23.72 -34.87 8.29
CA GLY A 61 24.16 -34.69 9.66
C GLY A 61 25.52 -35.34 9.89
N GLY A 62 26.27 -34.89 10.87
CA GLY A 62 27.67 -35.18 11.13
C GLY A 62 28.18 -36.60 10.93
N LYS A 63 29.50 -36.80 11.06
CA LYS A 63 30.17 -38.10 10.88
C LYS A 63 29.52 -39.18 11.74
N GLY A 64 28.97 -40.24 11.12
CA GLY A 64 28.32 -41.37 11.80
C GLY A 64 26.79 -41.36 11.80
N GLU A 65 26.11 -40.28 11.45
CA GLU A 65 24.64 -40.20 11.41
C GLU A 65 24.09 -40.56 10.03
N LYS A 66 23.83 -41.85 9.83
CA LYS A 66 23.22 -42.31 8.57
C LYS A 66 21.75 -41.87 8.51
N GLY A 67 21.39 -41.24 7.37
CA GLY A 67 20.00 -40.86 7.08
C GLY A 67 19.46 -39.63 7.82
N CYS A 68 20.29 -38.82 8.47
CA CYS A 68 19.89 -37.56 9.06
C CYS A 68 20.20 -36.41 8.11
N TYR A 69 19.24 -35.49 7.99
CA TYR A 69 19.32 -34.30 7.13
C TYR A 69 19.04 -33.03 7.92
N LYS A 70 19.76 -31.99 7.63
CA LYS A 70 19.50 -30.64 8.07
C LYS A 70 19.32 -29.77 6.84
N ALA A 71 18.30 -28.97 6.81
CA ALA A 71 18.16 -27.99 5.74
C ALA A 71 19.05 -26.79 6.03
N VAL A 72 19.88 -26.44 5.08
CA VAL A 72 20.42 -25.10 4.97
C VAL A 72 19.48 -24.38 4.04
N THR A 73 18.69 -23.48 4.59
CA THR A 73 17.91 -22.55 3.77
C THR A 73 18.92 -21.64 3.08
N LYS A 74 19.18 -21.89 1.83
CA LYS A 74 19.77 -20.89 0.97
C LYS A 74 18.76 -19.76 0.89
N ASP A 75 19.19 -18.52 0.97
CA ASP A 75 18.37 -17.28 0.92
C ASP A 75 17.27 -17.30 -0.15
N SER A 76 16.39 -18.26 -0.07
CA SER A 76 15.40 -18.61 -1.09
C SER A 76 14.28 -17.58 -1.19
N PHE A 77 14.03 -16.82 -0.14
CA PHE A 77 13.10 -15.70 -0.22
C PHE A 77 13.64 -14.56 -1.09
N ASN A 78 14.95 -14.39 -1.20
CA ASN A 78 15.55 -13.35 -2.03
C ASN A 78 15.46 -13.67 -3.53
N ASN A 79 15.42 -14.96 -3.90
CA ASN A 79 15.37 -15.37 -5.30
C ASN A 79 13.93 -15.40 -5.89
N PHE A 80 12.90 -15.45 -5.04
CA PHE A 80 11.51 -15.49 -5.49
C PHE A 80 10.85 -14.11 -5.64
N MET A 81 11.38 -13.08 -4.98
CA MET A 81 10.82 -11.74 -5.10
C MET A 81 11.74 -10.86 -5.92
N LYS A 82 11.18 -10.31 -6.99
CA LYS A 82 11.86 -9.25 -7.76
C LYS A 82 12.22 -8.10 -6.81
N PRO A 83 13.36 -7.40 -7.02
CA PRO A 83 13.75 -6.25 -6.19
C PRO A 83 12.64 -5.23 -5.97
N GLU A 84 11.76 -5.06 -6.97
CA GLU A 84 10.61 -4.16 -6.89
C GLU A 84 9.57 -4.64 -5.86
N VAL A 85 9.37 -5.95 -5.74
CA VAL A 85 8.42 -6.54 -4.77
C VAL A 85 8.99 -6.43 -3.36
N VAL A 86 10.28 -6.69 -3.18
CA VAL A 86 10.97 -6.48 -1.90
C VAL A 86 10.90 -5.01 -1.49
N SER A 87 11.19 -4.10 -2.41
CA SER A 87 11.08 -2.65 -2.19
C SER A 87 9.66 -2.26 -1.78
N LEU A 88 8.64 -2.79 -2.46
CA LEU A 88 7.23 -2.53 -2.13
C LEU A 88 6.87 -3.05 -0.73
N MET A 89 7.33 -4.26 -0.38
CA MET A 89 7.10 -4.83 0.95
C MET A 89 7.76 -3.98 2.04
N VAL A 90 9.03 -3.59 1.86
CA VAL A 90 9.74 -2.76 2.83
C VAL A 90 9.09 -1.38 2.93
N GLN A 91 8.63 -0.78 1.84
CA GLN A 91 7.85 0.46 1.88
C GLN A 91 6.55 0.28 2.67
N THR A 92 5.81 -0.79 2.41
CA THR A 92 4.55 -1.08 3.12
C THR A 92 4.80 -1.30 4.62
N PHE A 93 5.84 -2.05 4.99
CA PHE A 93 6.22 -2.26 6.39
C PHE A 93 6.70 -0.98 7.08
N ASN A 94 7.48 -0.14 6.39
CA ASN A 94 7.89 1.14 6.94
C ASN A 94 6.70 2.09 7.12
N MET A 95 5.71 2.06 6.24
CA MET A 95 4.46 2.80 6.41
C MET A 95 3.65 2.25 7.60
N ALA A 96 3.51 0.95 7.71
CA ALA A 96 2.79 0.29 8.80
C ALA A 96 3.46 0.54 10.17
N SER A 97 4.79 0.46 10.25
CA SER A 97 5.53 0.70 11.50
C SER A 97 5.44 2.15 12.00
N ARG A 98 5.19 3.10 11.10
CA ARG A 98 5.07 4.52 11.46
C ARG A 98 3.67 4.93 11.90
N SER A 99 2.66 4.16 11.53
CA SER A 99 1.25 4.48 11.83
C SER A 99 0.71 3.75 13.05
N ASP A 100 1.56 3.12 13.86
CA ASP A 100 1.17 2.18 14.94
C ASP A 100 0.19 1.08 14.45
N LEU A 101 -0.01 0.99 13.13
CA LEU A 101 -0.81 -0.07 12.51
C LEU A 101 -0.18 -1.43 12.72
N PHE A 102 1.15 -1.47 12.92
CA PHE A 102 1.87 -2.71 13.18
C PHE A 102 1.38 -3.39 14.46
N ASP A 103 1.04 -2.59 15.49
CA ASP A 103 0.49 -3.10 16.74
C ASP A 103 -0.99 -3.49 16.63
N SER A 104 -1.68 -3.03 15.58
CA SER A 104 -3.08 -3.40 15.33
C SER A 104 -3.23 -4.75 14.61
N PHE A 105 -2.17 -5.25 13.98
CA PHE A 105 -2.16 -6.61 13.46
C PHE A 105 -1.98 -7.57 14.63
N ASN A 106 -2.90 -8.53 14.78
CA ASN A 106 -2.78 -9.64 15.75
C ASN A 106 -1.66 -10.61 15.31
N LEU A 107 -0.44 -10.10 15.17
CA LEU A 107 0.76 -10.88 14.91
C LEU A 107 1.25 -11.45 16.25
N ASP A 108 1.59 -12.73 16.26
CA ASP A 108 2.27 -13.30 17.42
C ASP A 108 3.69 -12.71 17.57
N GLU A 109 4.28 -12.91 18.74
CA GLU A 109 5.62 -12.36 19.05
C GLU A 109 6.71 -12.97 18.15
N ASN A 110 6.51 -14.20 17.63
CA ASN A 110 7.45 -14.85 16.72
C ASN A 110 7.35 -14.20 15.33
N ASP A 111 6.14 -13.95 14.83
CA ASP A 111 5.93 -13.28 13.54
C ASP A 111 6.49 -11.85 13.56
N LYS A 112 6.24 -11.10 14.64
CA LYS A 112 6.84 -9.77 14.84
C LYS A 112 8.36 -9.81 14.81
N LYS A 113 8.96 -10.81 15.44
CA LYS A 113 10.41 -10.98 15.49
C LYS A 113 11.00 -11.35 14.14
N ILE A 114 10.36 -12.25 13.38
CA ILE A 114 10.77 -12.65 12.03
C ILE A 114 10.72 -11.43 11.10
N ILE A 115 9.62 -10.69 11.10
CA ILE A 115 9.45 -9.49 10.28
C ILE A 115 10.48 -8.43 10.65
N SER A 116 10.66 -8.16 11.95
CA SER A 116 11.64 -7.18 12.45
C SER A 116 13.08 -7.54 12.04
N ASN A 117 13.45 -8.82 12.12
CA ASN A 117 14.77 -9.27 11.69
C ASN A 117 14.95 -9.11 10.18
N LYS A 118 13.92 -9.44 9.39
CA LYS A 118 13.99 -9.27 7.93
C LYS A 118 14.10 -7.81 7.54
N ILE A 119 13.32 -6.92 8.19
CA ILE A 119 13.44 -5.47 7.98
C ILE A 119 14.86 -4.99 8.32
N LYS A 120 15.46 -5.48 9.41
CA LYS A 120 16.83 -5.12 9.80
C LYS A 120 17.88 -5.57 8.78
N GLU A 121 17.70 -6.76 8.19
CA GLU A 121 18.58 -7.25 7.12
C GLU A 121 18.45 -6.39 5.86
N GLU A 122 17.23 -6.10 5.44
CA GLU A 122 16.98 -5.28 4.25
C GLU A 122 17.46 -3.83 4.45
N ASN A 123 17.34 -3.27 5.65
CA ASN A 123 17.84 -1.93 5.98
C ASN A 123 19.38 -1.80 5.90
N LYS A 124 20.14 -2.91 5.78
CA LYS A 124 21.58 -2.84 5.47
C LYS A 124 21.84 -2.45 4.01
N ILE A 125 20.89 -2.72 3.12
CA ILE A 125 21.00 -2.48 1.67
C ILE A 125 20.12 -1.28 1.28
N TYR A 126 18.92 -1.16 1.87
CA TYR A 126 17.94 -0.14 1.51
C TYR A 126 17.71 0.82 2.69
N GLU A 127 17.91 2.10 2.48
CA GLU A 127 17.56 3.14 3.44
C GLU A 127 16.37 3.95 2.91
N PHE A 128 15.25 3.93 3.61
CA PHE A 128 14.06 4.70 3.24
C PHE A 128 14.06 6.05 3.92
N LYS A 129 14.31 7.11 3.14
CA LYS A 129 14.17 8.51 3.58
C LYS A 129 12.78 9.00 3.20
N SER A 130 11.88 8.95 4.14
CA SER A 130 10.56 9.56 3.97
C SER A 130 10.59 11.02 4.32
N LYS A 131 9.64 11.76 3.81
CA LYS A 131 9.33 13.08 4.37
C LYS A 131 8.92 12.94 5.84
N PRO A 132 9.23 13.93 6.72
CA PRO A 132 8.71 13.92 8.07
C PRO A 132 7.18 13.79 8.04
N PHE A 133 6.66 12.79 8.76
CA PHE A 133 5.22 12.74 9.00
C PHE A 133 4.82 13.81 10.00
N GLU A 134 3.59 14.29 9.90
CA GLU A 134 3.00 14.96 11.04
C GLU A 134 3.03 13.97 12.22
N ASN A 135 3.51 14.44 13.39
CA ASN A 135 3.49 13.70 14.66
C ASN A 135 2.02 13.53 15.15
N ALA A 136 1.17 13.01 14.29
CA ALA A 136 -0.12 12.54 14.75
C ALA A 136 0.14 11.17 15.37
N LYS A 137 0.12 11.09 16.68
CA LYS A 137 -0.20 9.82 17.34
C LYS A 137 -1.54 9.39 16.72
N SER A 138 -1.49 8.51 15.74
CA SER A 138 -2.71 7.95 15.17
C SER A 138 -3.35 7.15 16.29
N ASP A 139 -4.44 7.69 16.81
CA ASP A 139 -5.18 7.03 17.86
C ASP A 139 -5.72 5.73 17.27
N ASN A 140 -5.13 4.59 17.66
CA ASN A 140 -5.56 3.26 17.23
C ASN A 140 -7.08 3.06 17.45
N ALA A 141 -7.67 3.77 18.42
CA ALA A 141 -9.09 3.76 18.68
C ALA A 141 -9.89 4.39 17.52
N ILE A 142 -9.39 5.47 16.92
CA ILE A 142 -10.03 6.11 15.75
C ILE A 142 -10.05 5.15 14.56
N PHE A 143 -8.92 4.53 14.23
CA PHE A 143 -8.87 3.55 13.11
C PHE A 143 -9.82 2.38 13.32
N LYS A 144 -9.84 1.76 14.49
CA LYS A 144 -10.74 0.64 14.81
C LYS A 144 -12.22 1.03 14.70
N LYS A 145 -12.59 2.23 15.18
CA LYS A 145 -13.96 2.74 15.02
C LYS A 145 -14.32 2.96 13.56
N LEU A 146 -13.43 3.57 12.76
CA LEU A 146 -13.64 3.76 11.33
C LEU A 146 -13.79 2.44 10.58
N GLU A 147 -12.90 1.48 10.83
CA GLU A 147 -12.97 0.14 10.22
C GLU A 147 -14.30 -0.57 10.56
N SER A 148 -14.71 -0.50 11.82
CA SER A 148 -15.97 -1.07 12.26
C SER A 148 -17.18 -0.40 11.57
N ALA A 149 -17.19 0.92 11.50
CA ALA A 149 -18.26 1.68 10.85
C ALA A 149 -18.32 1.37 9.33
N ILE A 150 -17.18 1.26 8.66
CA ILE A 150 -17.11 0.91 7.24
C ILE A 150 -17.63 -0.52 6.99
N LYS A 151 -17.17 -1.49 7.80
CA LYS A 151 -17.58 -2.91 7.68
C LYS A 151 -19.08 -3.08 7.92
N LEU A 152 -19.62 -2.39 8.91
CA LEU A 152 -21.03 -2.49 9.31
C LEU A 152 -21.94 -1.50 8.56
N GLN A 153 -21.39 -0.68 7.66
CA GLN A 153 -22.10 0.37 6.91
C GLN A 153 -22.94 1.27 7.85
N LYS A 154 -22.34 1.71 8.96
CA LYS A 154 -22.95 2.61 9.94
C LYS A 154 -22.57 4.05 9.67
N CYS A 155 -23.56 4.96 9.76
CA CYS A 155 -23.27 6.39 9.81
C CYS A 155 -22.58 6.72 11.13
N ILE A 156 -21.66 7.66 11.09
CA ILE A 156 -20.94 8.17 12.26
C ILE A 156 -20.91 9.69 12.22
N ILE A 157 -20.76 10.33 13.38
CA ILE A 157 -20.50 11.77 13.46
C ILE A 157 -19.05 11.96 13.81
N ILE A 158 -18.34 12.77 13.01
CA ILE A 158 -16.94 13.13 13.23
C ILE A 158 -16.83 14.58 13.65
N GLU A 159 -15.93 14.87 14.60
CA GLU A 159 -15.48 16.23 14.89
C GLU A 159 -14.19 16.52 14.11
N TYR A 160 -14.23 17.57 13.31
CA TYR A 160 -13.15 17.91 12.40
C TYR A 160 -12.83 19.41 12.42
N PRO A 161 -11.55 19.81 12.57
CA PRO A 161 -11.17 21.22 12.51
C PRO A 161 -11.23 21.73 11.07
N ASN A 162 -11.82 22.90 10.88
CA ASN A 162 -11.78 23.65 9.64
C ASN A 162 -11.33 25.10 9.92
N ILE A 163 -11.35 25.96 8.91
CA ILE A 163 -10.91 27.37 9.00
C ILE A 163 -11.75 28.16 10.03
N ASN A 164 -13.02 27.77 10.21
CA ASN A 164 -13.97 28.48 11.07
C ASN A 164 -14.10 27.85 12.47
N GLY A 165 -13.28 26.86 12.79
CA GLY A 165 -13.32 26.14 14.09
C GLY A 165 -13.52 24.64 13.94
N ILE A 166 -14.15 24.02 14.94
CA ILE A 166 -14.46 22.59 14.94
C ILE A 166 -15.88 22.40 14.43
N ILE A 167 -16.04 21.54 13.42
CA ILE A 167 -17.34 21.15 12.87
C ILE A 167 -17.70 19.74 13.30
N LYS A 168 -18.96 19.46 13.50
CA LYS A 168 -19.53 18.12 13.62
C LYS A 168 -20.25 17.77 12.33
N VAL A 169 -19.84 16.65 11.72
CA VAL A 169 -20.41 16.20 10.45
C VAL A 169 -20.83 14.75 10.56
N GLU A 170 -22.09 14.48 10.21
CA GLU A 170 -22.57 13.11 10.03
C GLU A 170 -22.08 12.62 8.66
N VAL A 171 -21.41 11.47 8.65
CA VAL A 171 -20.80 10.91 7.44
C VAL A 171 -21.17 9.44 7.27
N LYS A 172 -21.25 9.00 6.02
CA LYS A 172 -21.38 7.60 5.61
C LYS A 172 -19.98 7.15 5.18
N PRO A 173 -19.23 6.41 6.01
CA PRO A 173 -17.85 6.05 5.73
C PRO A 173 -17.77 4.93 4.69
N TYR A 174 -16.98 5.14 3.62
CA TYR A 174 -16.80 4.18 2.53
C TYR A 174 -15.48 3.43 2.61
N LYS A 175 -14.37 4.16 2.74
CA LYS A 175 -13.01 3.59 2.72
C LYS A 175 -12.01 4.48 3.44
N ILE A 176 -10.94 3.84 3.92
CA ILE A 176 -9.71 4.53 4.32
C ILE A 176 -8.78 4.51 3.10
N LEU A 177 -8.34 5.69 2.66
CA LEU A 177 -7.44 5.89 1.55
C LEU A 177 -6.08 6.36 2.04
N PHE A 178 -5.01 5.81 1.47
CA PHE A 178 -3.66 6.32 1.70
C PHE A 178 -3.19 7.09 0.48
N MET A 179 -3.05 8.40 0.61
CA MET A 179 -2.65 9.31 -0.47
C MET A 179 -1.70 10.37 0.07
N ASN A 180 -0.67 10.73 -0.70
CA ASN A 180 0.29 11.76 -0.32
C ASN A 180 0.84 11.59 1.11
N GLU A 181 1.20 10.33 1.45
CA GLU A 181 1.77 9.96 2.77
C GLU A 181 0.82 10.18 3.96
N ASN A 182 -0.49 10.30 3.74
CA ASN A 182 -1.51 10.50 4.76
C ASN A 182 -2.71 9.57 4.59
N PHE A 183 -3.36 9.26 5.69
CA PHE A 183 -4.61 8.51 5.68
C PHE A 183 -5.81 9.47 5.65
N TYR A 184 -6.75 9.15 4.77
CA TYR A 184 -7.98 9.90 4.59
C TYR A 184 -9.18 8.99 4.73
N LEU A 185 -10.20 9.45 5.45
CA LEU A 185 -11.52 8.85 5.42
C LEU A 185 -12.25 9.35 4.18
N SER A 186 -12.60 8.46 3.30
CA SER A 186 -13.46 8.71 2.14
C SER A 186 -14.90 8.45 2.56
N CYS A 187 -15.78 9.41 2.40
CA CYS A 187 -17.17 9.31 2.86
C CYS A 187 -18.14 10.11 2.00
N GLU A 188 -19.38 9.63 1.99
CA GLU A 188 -20.52 10.42 1.54
C GLU A 188 -21.00 11.30 2.69
N ILE A 189 -21.36 12.54 2.38
CA ILE A 189 -21.93 13.51 3.31
C ILE A 189 -23.26 14.01 2.76
N ASP A 190 -24.18 14.28 3.65
CA ASP A 190 -25.46 14.88 3.29
C ASP A 190 -25.32 16.40 3.32
N ASN A 191 -24.86 16.96 2.20
CA ASN A 191 -24.68 18.39 2.03
C ASN A 191 -25.17 18.80 0.64
N GLU A 192 -25.89 19.91 0.56
CA GLU A 192 -26.49 20.39 -0.70
C GLU A 192 -25.46 20.62 -1.81
N ASN A 193 -24.22 21.00 -1.44
CA ASN A 193 -23.16 21.33 -2.40
C ASN A 193 -22.19 20.17 -2.66
N TYR A 194 -22.05 19.24 -1.72
CA TYR A 194 -21.05 18.17 -1.77
C TYR A 194 -21.65 16.88 -1.25
N GLN A 195 -21.76 15.88 -2.11
CA GLN A 195 -22.19 14.54 -1.71
C GLN A 195 -21.03 13.65 -1.23
N TYR A 196 -19.81 14.10 -1.37
CA TYR A 196 -18.62 13.33 -1.03
C TYR A 196 -17.53 14.24 -0.45
N SER A 197 -16.79 13.71 0.50
CA SER A 197 -15.64 14.39 1.09
C SER A 197 -14.57 13.40 1.50
N THR A 198 -13.34 13.91 1.60
CA THR A 198 -12.21 13.21 2.21
C THR A 198 -11.77 13.97 3.46
N PHE A 199 -11.71 13.28 4.59
CA PHE A 199 -11.23 13.83 5.85
C PHE A 199 -9.90 13.21 6.22
N ARG A 200 -8.88 14.01 6.48
CA ARG A 200 -7.58 13.53 6.95
C ARG A 200 -7.75 12.92 8.35
N ILE A 201 -7.42 11.62 8.51
CA ILE A 201 -7.72 10.88 9.74
C ILE A 201 -6.99 11.48 10.95
N SER A 202 -5.74 11.93 10.79
CA SER A 202 -4.97 12.57 11.85
C SER A 202 -5.59 13.85 12.41
N LYS A 203 -6.54 14.45 11.71
CA LYS A 203 -7.26 15.66 12.16
C LYS A 203 -8.61 15.36 12.78
N ILE A 204 -9.12 14.12 12.70
CA ILE A 204 -10.37 13.73 13.36
C ILE A 204 -10.15 13.75 14.87
N LYS A 205 -10.95 14.53 15.60
CA LYS A 205 -10.85 14.67 17.06
C LYS A 205 -11.61 13.58 17.79
N THR A 206 -12.86 13.37 17.40
CA THR A 206 -13.74 12.37 18.01
C THR A 206 -14.59 11.70 16.95
N ILE A 207 -15.07 10.50 17.27
CA ILE A 207 -16.05 9.75 16.49
C ILE A 207 -17.16 9.32 17.42
N GLU A 208 -18.39 9.72 17.08
CA GLU A 208 -19.61 9.30 17.77
C GLU A 208 -20.37 8.30 16.90
N ASP A 209 -20.74 7.17 17.47
CA ASP A 209 -21.54 6.15 16.79
C ASP A 209 -22.99 6.61 16.65
N THR A 210 -23.60 6.32 15.52
CA THR A 210 -25.03 6.52 15.31
C THR A 210 -25.77 5.16 15.23
N LYS A 211 -27.08 5.19 15.35
CA LYS A 211 -27.95 4.00 15.12
C LYS A 211 -28.29 3.83 13.63
N LYS A 212 -27.90 4.78 12.77
CA LYS A 212 -28.24 4.79 11.35
C LYS A 212 -27.29 3.91 10.57
N THR A 213 -27.83 3.18 9.60
CA THR A 213 -27.08 2.45 8.57
C THR A 213 -27.31 3.08 7.22
N PHE A 214 -26.45 2.79 6.24
CA PHE A 214 -26.58 3.30 4.88
C PHE A 214 -26.26 2.22 3.86
N HIS A 215 -26.75 2.40 2.64
CA HIS A 215 -26.34 1.58 1.49
C HIS A 215 -25.36 2.38 0.65
N LYS A 216 -24.29 1.72 0.24
CA LYS A 216 -23.27 2.36 -0.57
C LYS A 216 -23.80 2.68 -1.97
N ASN A 217 -23.52 3.88 -2.45
CA ASN A 217 -23.79 4.29 -3.81
C ASN A 217 -22.68 3.76 -4.72
N PHE A 218 -23.06 2.98 -5.73
CA PHE A 218 -22.11 2.37 -6.69
C PHE A 218 -21.26 3.43 -7.44
N GLU A 219 -21.86 4.56 -7.84
CA GLU A 219 -21.13 5.62 -8.54
C GLU A 219 -20.05 6.25 -7.65
N ILE A 220 -20.33 6.44 -6.36
CA ILE A 220 -19.35 6.93 -5.38
C ILE A 220 -18.24 5.88 -5.19
N GLU A 221 -18.57 4.60 -5.12
CA GLU A 221 -17.56 3.54 -5.02
C GLU A 221 -16.63 3.51 -6.25
N GLN A 222 -17.16 3.72 -7.45
CA GLN A 222 -16.33 3.85 -8.66
C GLN A 222 -15.48 5.13 -8.63
N PHE A 223 -16.06 6.25 -8.21
CA PHE A 223 -15.32 7.49 -8.03
C PHE A 223 -14.14 7.33 -7.07
N ILE A 224 -14.34 6.64 -5.93
CA ILE A 224 -13.27 6.36 -4.98
C ILE A 224 -12.11 5.56 -5.61
N LYS A 225 -12.41 4.61 -6.51
CA LYS A 225 -11.38 3.85 -7.24
C LYS A 225 -10.61 4.72 -8.24
N ASP A 226 -11.29 5.71 -8.82
CA ASP A 226 -10.73 6.60 -9.83
C ASP A 226 -10.05 7.84 -9.20
N THR A 227 -10.29 8.13 -7.92
CA THR A 227 -9.69 9.25 -7.19
C THR A 227 -8.17 9.18 -7.22
N GLN A 228 -7.52 10.30 -7.59
CA GLN A 228 -6.07 10.41 -7.74
C GLN A 228 -5.43 11.25 -6.64
N THR A 229 -6.19 12.15 -6.03
CA THR A 229 -5.73 13.11 -5.02
C THR A 229 -6.77 13.26 -3.91
N PRO A 230 -6.38 13.71 -2.71
CA PRO A 230 -7.34 14.01 -1.66
C PRO A 230 -8.23 15.23 -1.95
N PHE A 231 -7.95 15.96 -3.01
CA PHE A 231 -8.70 17.15 -3.42
C PHE A 231 -9.79 16.84 -4.46
N ALA A 232 -9.96 15.58 -4.86
CA ALA A 232 -10.98 15.21 -5.83
C ALA A 232 -12.40 15.52 -5.33
N ILE A 233 -13.23 16.07 -6.20
CA ILE A 233 -14.65 16.39 -5.90
C ILE A 233 -15.55 15.45 -6.70
N TYR A 234 -16.48 14.80 -5.99
CA TYR A 234 -17.52 14.02 -6.63
C TYR A 234 -18.68 14.90 -7.06
N LYS A 235 -19.07 14.73 -8.32
CA LYS A 235 -20.34 15.22 -8.87
C LYS A 235 -20.98 14.08 -9.65
N GLN A 236 -22.30 13.97 -9.60
CA GLN A 236 -23.01 12.96 -10.37
C GLN A 236 -22.57 12.96 -11.84
N ASN A 237 -22.36 11.76 -12.41
CA ASN A 237 -21.78 11.59 -13.73
C ASN A 237 -20.37 12.22 -13.89
N TYR A 238 -19.53 12.15 -12.84
CA TYR A 238 -18.22 12.79 -12.77
C TYR A 238 -17.33 12.52 -13.98
N LYS A 239 -17.39 11.33 -14.59
CA LYS A 239 -16.59 10.98 -15.79
C LYS A 239 -16.86 11.92 -16.99
N LYS A 240 -18.09 12.43 -17.10
CA LYS A 240 -18.47 13.39 -18.15
C LYS A 240 -18.10 14.83 -17.80
N ARG A 241 -17.70 15.07 -16.56
CA ARG A 241 -17.41 16.42 -16.01
C ARG A 241 -15.94 16.61 -15.68
N LEU A 242 -15.07 15.68 -16.09
CA LEU A 242 -13.64 15.82 -15.91
C LEU A 242 -13.10 17.02 -16.67
N ILE A 243 -12.27 17.79 -16.00
CA ILE A 243 -11.55 18.92 -16.60
C ILE A 243 -10.30 18.35 -17.25
N ASN A 244 -10.08 18.69 -18.51
CA ASN A 244 -8.85 18.37 -19.21
C ASN A 244 -7.85 19.51 -18.99
N VAL A 245 -6.80 19.27 -18.23
CA VAL A 245 -5.72 20.23 -18.01
C VAL A 245 -4.59 19.90 -18.97
N LYS A 246 -4.22 20.86 -19.82
CA LYS A 246 -3.15 20.76 -20.81
C LYS A 246 -1.97 21.62 -20.39
N LEU A 247 -0.81 21.03 -20.30
CA LEU A 247 0.41 21.68 -19.86
C LEU A 247 1.52 21.51 -20.92
N GLU A 248 2.37 22.51 -21.03
CA GLU A 248 3.66 22.42 -21.72
C GLU A 248 4.77 22.29 -20.69
N VAL A 249 5.57 21.25 -20.83
CA VAL A 249 6.74 20.99 -19.98
C VAL A 249 8.01 21.28 -20.77
N ASN A 250 8.85 22.15 -20.25
CA ASN A 250 10.12 22.52 -20.87
C ASN A 250 11.06 21.30 -21.02
N ASN A 251 11.82 21.27 -22.10
CA ASN A 251 12.75 20.19 -22.44
C ASN A 251 13.75 19.85 -21.30
N LYS A 252 14.21 20.85 -20.51
CA LYS A 252 15.09 20.65 -19.36
C LYS A 252 14.47 19.74 -18.28
N LYS A 253 13.15 19.56 -18.26
CA LYS A 253 12.41 18.75 -17.29
C LYS A 253 11.56 17.66 -17.93
N SER A 254 11.52 17.54 -19.24
CA SER A 254 10.72 16.55 -19.98
C SER A 254 11.04 15.13 -19.56
N PHE A 255 12.29 14.81 -19.29
CA PHE A 255 12.72 13.48 -18.83
C PHE A 255 11.95 13.01 -17.59
N PHE A 256 11.70 13.87 -16.61
CA PHE A 256 10.99 13.52 -15.39
C PHE A 256 9.54 13.10 -15.64
N PHE A 257 8.89 13.74 -16.62
CA PHE A 257 7.50 13.45 -17.01
C PHE A 257 7.38 12.25 -17.95
N LYS A 258 8.46 11.91 -18.67
CA LYS A 258 8.56 10.66 -19.43
C LYS A 258 8.78 9.44 -18.53
N SER A 259 9.60 9.58 -17.48
CA SER A 259 9.99 8.49 -16.60
C SER A 259 9.00 8.21 -15.47
N LYS A 260 8.13 9.18 -15.13
CA LYS A 260 7.18 9.05 -14.02
C LYS A 260 5.84 9.71 -14.35
N GLN A 261 4.75 9.00 -14.02
CA GLN A 261 3.42 9.59 -13.95
C GLN A 261 3.22 10.24 -12.58
N TYR A 262 2.86 11.52 -12.57
CA TYR A 262 2.57 12.26 -11.34
C TYR A 262 1.13 12.08 -10.88
N LEU A 263 0.20 11.94 -11.83
CA LEU A 263 -1.16 11.51 -11.60
C LEU A 263 -1.49 10.36 -12.57
N LYS A 264 -2.38 9.48 -12.15
CA LYS A 264 -2.78 8.29 -12.93
C LYS A 264 -3.34 8.65 -14.31
N SER A 265 -3.97 9.82 -14.42
CA SER A 265 -4.55 10.32 -15.68
C SER A 265 -3.55 11.02 -16.61
N GLN A 266 -2.26 11.13 -16.23
CA GLN A 266 -1.23 11.77 -17.06
C GLN A 266 -1.09 11.07 -18.40
N LYS A 267 -1.16 11.86 -19.49
CA LYS A 267 -0.85 11.41 -20.85
C LYS A 267 0.10 12.37 -21.51
N ILE A 268 1.12 11.84 -22.18
CA ILE A 268 1.97 12.61 -23.09
C ILE A 268 1.23 12.62 -24.43
N ILE A 269 0.90 13.82 -24.93
CA ILE A 269 0.18 14.01 -26.17
C ILE A 269 1.16 14.16 -27.33
N GLU A 270 2.23 14.95 -27.11
CA GLU A 270 3.15 15.34 -28.16
C GLU A 270 4.52 15.69 -27.56
N GLU A 271 5.58 15.44 -28.31
CA GLU A 271 6.90 15.97 -28.08
C GLU A 271 7.22 16.95 -29.22
N LEU A 272 7.40 18.21 -28.87
CA LEU A 272 7.67 19.26 -29.83
C LEU A 272 9.12 19.18 -30.33
N GLU A 273 9.41 19.79 -31.49
CA GLU A 273 10.76 19.80 -32.11
C GLU A 273 11.85 20.34 -31.17
N ASN A 274 11.50 21.29 -30.29
CA ASN A 274 12.41 21.86 -29.29
C ASN A 274 12.60 20.96 -28.06
N GLY A 275 12.01 19.75 -28.02
CA GLY A 275 12.06 18.80 -26.93
C GLY A 275 11.10 19.10 -25.76
N ASN A 276 10.26 20.13 -25.87
CA ASN A 276 9.19 20.34 -24.90
C ASN A 276 8.11 19.26 -25.04
N LEU A 277 7.43 18.93 -23.94
CA LEU A 277 6.32 17.98 -23.95
C LEU A 277 4.99 18.69 -23.77
N ILE A 278 4.01 18.27 -24.55
CA ILE A 278 2.61 18.57 -24.28
C ILE A 278 2.02 17.37 -23.52
N ILE A 279 1.55 17.62 -22.31
CA ILE A 279 0.93 16.61 -21.45
C ILE A 279 -0.47 17.03 -21.04
N THR A 280 -1.31 16.06 -20.74
CA THR A 280 -2.65 16.31 -20.22
C THR A 280 -2.92 15.51 -18.95
N PHE A 281 -3.81 16.08 -18.13
CA PHE A 281 -4.40 15.43 -16.96
C PHE A 281 -5.92 15.55 -17.04
N GLN A 282 -6.60 14.49 -16.59
CA GLN A 282 -8.05 14.54 -16.38
C GLN A 282 -8.31 14.58 -14.88
N VAL A 283 -8.92 15.66 -14.41
CA VAL A 283 -9.16 15.93 -12.98
C VAL A 283 -10.60 16.37 -12.75
N THR A 284 -11.07 16.24 -11.51
CA THR A 284 -12.41 16.67 -11.14
C THR A 284 -12.49 18.15 -10.78
N GLN A 285 -11.33 18.72 -10.42
CA GLN A 285 -11.13 20.15 -10.20
C GLN A 285 -9.66 20.55 -10.40
N GLU A 286 -9.42 21.82 -10.69
CA GLU A 286 -8.08 22.36 -10.98
C GLU A 286 -7.11 22.22 -9.81
N LEU A 287 -7.59 22.27 -8.57
CA LEU A 287 -6.78 22.14 -7.35
C LEU A 287 -5.98 20.82 -7.30
N GLU A 288 -6.45 19.77 -7.97
CA GLU A 288 -5.76 18.48 -8.00
C GLU A 288 -4.39 18.53 -8.67
N VAL A 289 -4.16 19.46 -9.58
CA VAL A 289 -2.88 19.63 -10.32
C VAL A 289 -2.13 20.89 -9.94
N GLU A 290 -2.73 21.78 -9.20
CA GLU A 290 -2.18 23.10 -8.89
C GLU A 290 -0.85 23.01 -8.14
N GLU A 291 -0.77 22.15 -7.10
CA GLU A 291 0.49 21.93 -6.37
C GLU A 291 1.59 21.35 -7.27
N LEU A 292 1.24 20.46 -8.18
CA LEU A 292 2.18 19.90 -9.16
C LEU A 292 2.72 20.99 -10.07
N ILE A 293 1.85 21.87 -10.59
CA ILE A 293 2.26 22.98 -11.46
C ILE A 293 3.20 23.92 -10.72
N LYS A 294 2.81 24.36 -9.51
CA LYS A 294 3.62 25.27 -8.68
C LYS A 294 5.00 24.70 -8.36
N LYS A 295 5.08 23.41 -8.10
CA LYS A 295 6.35 22.71 -7.82
C LYS A 295 7.33 22.78 -8.99
N TRP A 296 6.85 22.85 -10.23
CA TRP A 296 7.67 22.77 -11.43
C TRP A 296 7.87 24.11 -12.16
N ILE A 297 7.34 25.21 -11.62
CA ILE A 297 7.63 26.57 -12.13
C ILE A 297 9.15 26.81 -12.02
N PRO A 298 9.81 27.41 -13.03
CA PRO A 298 9.26 27.98 -14.26
C PRO A 298 9.19 27.02 -15.46
N TYR A 299 9.34 25.72 -15.24
CA TYR A 299 9.49 24.73 -16.32
C TYR A 299 8.17 24.14 -16.82
N ILE A 300 7.06 24.52 -16.20
CA ILE A 300 5.70 24.15 -16.63
C ILE A 300 4.92 25.41 -16.98
N LYS A 301 4.20 25.35 -18.10
CA LYS A 301 3.26 26.36 -18.53
C LYS A 301 1.88 25.74 -18.68
N VAL A 302 0.87 26.39 -18.11
CA VAL A 302 -0.53 25.99 -18.29
C VAL A 302 -0.99 26.49 -19.65
N LEU A 303 -1.49 25.59 -20.50
CA LEU A 303 -2.11 25.92 -21.79
C LEU A 303 -3.62 25.97 -21.62
N GLU A 304 -4.21 25.00 -20.95
CA GLU A 304 -5.66 24.87 -20.69
C GLU A 304 -5.90 24.28 -19.31
N PRO A 305 -6.99 24.63 -18.60
CA PRO A 305 -7.96 25.68 -18.96
C PRO A 305 -7.42 27.08 -18.65
N LEU A 306 -8.04 28.08 -19.27
CA LEU A 306 -7.65 29.48 -19.10
C LEU A 306 -7.84 29.99 -17.66
N SER A 307 -8.84 29.47 -16.93
CA SER A 307 -9.07 29.75 -15.52
C SER A 307 -7.86 29.41 -14.67
N LEU A 308 -7.33 28.19 -14.80
CA LEU A 308 -6.14 27.74 -14.08
C LEU A 308 -4.90 28.56 -14.48
N LYS A 309 -4.72 28.80 -15.77
CA LYS A 309 -3.62 29.65 -16.27
C LYS A 309 -3.62 30.99 -15.60
N ASN A 310 -4.75 31.73 -15.68
CA ASN A 310 -4.89 33.07 -15.10
C ASN A 310 -4.67 33.04 -13.58
N LYS A 311 -5.17 32.01 -12.89
CA LYS A 311 -4.97 31.85 -11.45
C LYS A 311 -3.48 31.77 -11.10
N ILE A 312 -2.74 30.87 -11.75
CA ILE A 312 -1.30 30.71 -11.51
C ILE A 312 -0.52 31.98 -11.86
N GLU A 313 -0.83 32.61 -12.96
CA GLU A 313 -0.17 33.87 -13.37
C GLU A 313 -0.43 34.99 -12.36
N ASN A 314 -1.63 35.11 -11.82
CA ASN A 314 -1.96 36.14 -10.81
C ASN A 314 -1.24 35.86 -9.48
N GLU A 315 -1.23 34.61 -9.00
CA GLU A 315 -0.50 34.26 -7.78
C GLU A 315 1.01 34.52 -7.92
N LEU A 316 1.59 34.30 -9.11
CA LEU A 316 3.00 34.64 -9.35
C LEU A 316 3.23 36.17 -9.34
N LYS A 317 2.31 36.93 -9.90
CA LYS A 317 2.38 38.41 -9.83
C LYS A 317 2.28 38.92 -8.40
N GLU A 318 1.35 38.36 -7.62
CA GLU A 318 1.22 38.67 -6.19
C GLU A 318 2.51 38.35 -5.43
N TYR A 319 3.09 37.19 -5.67
CA TYR A 319 4.37 36.79 -5.06
C TYR A 319 5.52 37.74 -5.40
N LEU A 320 5.58 38.26 -6.65
CA LEU A 320 6.63 39.18 -7.06
C LEU A 320 6.42 40.63 -6.53
N ASN A 321 5.22 40.92 -6.06
CA ASN A 321 4.86 42.24 -5.51
C ASN A 321 4.90 42.25 -3.97
N LEU A 322 5.18 41.10 -3.36
CA LEU A 322 5.45 40.99 -1.92
C LEU A 322 6.90 41.35 -1.59
#